data_2973d13ff752d3d2eab319d926c6bb2d
#
_entry.id   2973d13ff752d3d2eab319d926c6bb2d
#
_cell.length_a   1.000
_cell.length_b   1.000
_cell.length_c   1.000
_cell.angle_alpha   90.00
_cell.angle_beta   90.00
_cell.angle_gamma   90.00
#
_symmetry.space_group_name_H-M   'P 1'
#
loop_
_entity.id
_entity.type
_entity.pdbx_description
1 polymer ?
#
loop_
_entity_poly.entity_id
_entity_poly.type
_entity_poly.pdbx_seq_one_letter_code
_entity_poly.pdbx_strand_id
1 'polypeptide(L)'
;MIVACLDLEGVLVPEIWIAFAEKTGIEKLRLTTRDIPDYDELMQGRLKILNDNNLRISDIQNVIKQVFPMEGAKDFLSWLKTEFQVIILSDTFNQFAGPLMEKLDHPTLFCHDLIVDNSGRITDYKLRIRDAKTKAVKALQDLNLKVIAAGDSYNDTGMLKQAEAGILFKAPTNVIKEFPHFPVTRDYEEFKKTFIETAKNI
;
A
#
# COMPACT_ATOMS: atom_id res chain seq x y z
N MET A 1 -23.87 -3.68 0.08
CA MET A 1 -22.84 -3.08 1.00
C MET A 1 -21.59 -2.85 0.17
N ILE A 2 -20.99 -1.67 0.28
CA ILE A 2 -19.77 -1.31 -0.45
C ILE A 2 -18.58 -1.35 0.51
N VAL A 3 -17.46 -1.94 0.05
CA VAL A 3 -16.17 -1.96 0.74
C VAL A 3 -15.18 -1.09 -0.05
N ALA A 4 -14.53 -0.15 0.61
CA ALA A 4 -13.42 0.61 0.06
C ALA A 4 -12.10 -0.14 0.33
N CYS A 5 -11.42 -0.54 -0.73
CA CYS A 5 -10.11 -1.18 -0.68
C CYS A 5 -9.03 -0.17 -1.11
N LEU A 6 -8.14 0.20 -0.21
CA LEU A 6 -7.09 1.19 -0.47
C LEU A 6 -5.71 0.53 -0.44
N ASP A 7 -4.80 1.00 -1.29
CA ASP A 7 -3.38 0.81 -1.01
C ASP A 7 -2.96 1.68 0.18
N LEU A 8 -1.82 1.36 0.78
CA LEU A 8 -1.25 2.06 1.93
C LEU A 8 -0.22 3.11 1.50
N GLU A 9 0.86 2.65 0.86
CA GLU A 9 2.00 3.48 0.45
C GLU A 9 1.63 4.26 -0.82
N GLY A 10 1.95 5.56 -0.88
CA GLY A 10 1.51 6.43 -1.97
C GLY A 10 0.05 6.93 -1.86
N VAL A 11 -0.79 6.27 -1.05
CA VAL A 11 -2.20 6.66 -0.83
C VAL A 11 -2.44 7.25 0.54
N LEU A 12 -1.94 6.65 1.61
CA LEU A 12 -2.14 7.12 2.99
C LEU A 12 -0.83 7.50 3.68
N VAL A 13 0.27 6.85 3.32
CA VAL A 13 1.61 7.09 3.88
C VAL A 13 2.63 7.17 2.75
N PRO A 14 3.79 7.83 2.98
CA PRO A 14 4.90 7.77 2.04
C PRO A 14 5.48 6.36 1.88
N GLU A 15 6.20 6.13 0.80
CA GLU A 15 6.94 4.89 0.51
C GLU A 15 7.96 4.58 1.62
N ILE A 16 7.80 3.46 2.32
CA ILE A 16 8.61 3.07 3.47
C ILE A 16 10.08 2.85 3.07
N TRP A 17 10.32 2.16 1.98
CA TRP A 17 11.67 1.87 1.52
C TRP A 17 12.42 3.12 1.05
N ILE A 18 11.72 4.09 0.48
CA ILE A 18 12.30 5.39 0.13
C ILE A 18 12.69 6.15 1.40
N ALA A 19 11.81 6.23 2.40
CA ALA A 19 12.11 6.85 3.67
C ALA A 19 13.31 6.17 4.38
N PHE A 20 13.41 4.85 4.28
CA PHE A 20 14.52 4.09 4.85
C PHE A 20 15.83 4.34 4.10
N ALA A 21 15.80 4.42 2.77
CA ALA A 21 16.95 4.78 1.96
C ALA A 21 17.51 6.17 2.31
N GLU A 22 16.62 7.15 2.48
CA GLU A 22 16.98 8.52 2.89
C GLU A 22 17.66 8.55 4.25
N LYS A 23 17.12 7.80 5.22
CA LYS A 23 17.68 7.77 6.57
C LYS A 23 19.02 7.07 6.66
N THR A 24 19.22 6.03 5.85
CA THR A 24 20.46 5.23 5.87
C THR A 24 21.52 5.73 4.89
N GLY A 25 21.15 6.56 3.91
CA GLY A 25 22.03 6.98 2.81
C GLY A 25 22.30 5.87 1.79
N ILE A 26 21.51 4.77 1.80
CA ILE A 26 21.70 3.63 0.90
C ILE A 26 20.76 3.77 -0.29
N GLU A 27 21.22 4.44 -1.35
CA GLU A 27 20.42 4.75 -2.54
C GLU A 27 19.76 3.52 -3.18
N LYS A 28 20.42 2.36 -3.17
CA LYS A 28 19.86 1.12 -3.75
C LYS A 28 18.55 0.66 -3.09
N LEU A 29 18.25 1.09 -1.87
CA LEU A 29 16.98 0.80 -1.21
C LEU A 29 15.81 1.62 -1.74
N ARG A 30 16.06 2.68 -2.53
CA ARG A 30 15.01 3.46 -3.21
C ARG A 30 14.36 2.73 -4.37
N LEU A 31 15.01 1.68 -4.90
CA LEU A 31 14.47 0.94 -6.02
C LEU A 31 13.10 0.36 -5.68
N THR A 32 12.19 0.46 -6.63
CA THR A 32 10.81 -0.02 -6.54
C THR A 32 10.51 -1.01 -7.66
N THR A 33 9.31 -1.55 -7.70
CA THR A 33 8.85 -2.40 -8.81
C THR A 33 8.79 -1.68 -10.17
N ARG A 34 8.94 -0.36 -10.18
CA ARG A 34 9.11 0.44 -11.42
C ARG A 34 10.51 0.26 -12.01
N ASP A 35 11.51 0.01 -11.17
CA ASP A 35 12.92 -0.16 -11.56
C ASP A 35 13.27 -1.63 -11.75
N ILE A 36 12.76 -2.49 -10.88
CA ILE A 36 12.91 -3.95 -10.89
C ILE A 36 11.52 -4.56 -10.86
N PRO A 37 10.93 -4.92 -12.02
CA PRO A 37 9.54 -5.39 -12.11
C PRO A 37 9.30 -6.72 -11.37
N ASP A 38 10.32 -7.58 -11.27
CA ASP A 38 10.23 -8.81 -10.50
C ASP A 38 10.32 -8.51 -9.01
N TYR A 39 9.22 -8.75 -8.30
CA TYR A 39 9.11 -8.47 -6.87
C TYR A 39 10.07 -9.32 -6.03
N ASP A 40 10.30 -10.56 -6.42
CA ASP A 40 11.23 -11.45 -5.70
C ASP A 40 12.66 -10.97 -5.85
N GLU A 41 13.09 -10.63 -7.06
CA GLU A 41 14.40 -10.03 -7.32
C GLU A 41 14.60 -8.75 -6.51
N LEU A 42 13.61 -7.86 -6.49
CA LEU A 42 13.64 -6.62 -5.72
C LEU A 42 13.81 -6.90 -4.22
N MET A 43 13.00 -7.82 -3.67
CA MET A 43 13.05 -8.14 -2.24
C MET A 43 14.35 -8.86 -1.85
N GLN A 44 14.83 -9.81 -2.63
CA GLN A 44 16.11 -10.47 -2.38
C GLN A 44 17.28 -9.46 -2.43
N GLY A 45 17.24 -8.52 -3.37
CA GLY A 45 18.18 -7.40 -3.42
C GLY A 45 18.17 -6.56 -2.14
N ARG A 46 16.99 -6.21 -1.62
CA ARG A 46 16.82 -5.49 -0.36
C ARG A 46 17.36 -6.27 0.84
N LEU A 47 17.00 -7.55 0.96
CA LEU A 47 17.49 -8.44 2.04
C LEU A 47 19.02 -8.54 2.04
N LYS A 48 19.63 -8.67 0.85
CA LYS A 48 21.08 -8.66 0.73
C LYS A 48 21.69 -7.34 1.23
N ILE A 49 21.14 -6.19 0.83
CA ILE A 49 21.62 -4.87 1.26
C ILE A 49 21.50 -4.73 2.79
N LEU A 50 20.38 -5.14 3.38
CA LEU A 50 20.20 -5.11 4.83
C LEU A 50 21.28 -5.94 5.54
N ASN A 51 21.52 -7.14 5.05
CA ASN A 51 22.52 -8.04 5.62
C ASN A 51 23.95 -7.50 5.49
N ASP A 52 24.32 -7.01 4.30
CA ASP A 52 25.66 -6.47 4.01
C ASP A 52 25.98 -5.23 4.89
N ASN A 53 24.95 -4.48 5.32
CA ASN A 53 25.05 -3.31 6.18
C ASN A 53 24.71 -3.58 7.65
N ASN A 54 24.54 -4.84 8.07
CA ASN A 54 24.12 -5.25 9.41
C ASN A 54 22.86 -4.55 9.93
N LEU A 55 21.95 -4.16 9.02
CA LEU A 55 20.69 -3.53 9.37
C LEU A 55 19.68 -4.59 9.82
N ARG A 56 18.95 -4.28 10.88
CA ARG A 56 17.99 -5.17 11.52
C ARG A 56 16.59 -4.61 11.42
N ILE A 57 15.62 -5.44 11.76
CA ILE A 57 14.21 -5.02 11.81
C ILE A 57 14.00 -3.78 12.68
N SER A 58 14.72 -3.65 13.78
CA SER A 58 14.65 -2.50 14.68
C SER A 58 15.08 -1.19 14.00
N ASP A 59 16.05 -1.24 13.08
CA ASP A 59 16.53 -0.05 12.38
C ASP A 59 15.44 0.47 11.44
N ILE A 60 14.77 -0.43 10.71
CA ILE A 60 13.64 -0.08 9.84
C ILE A 60 12.47 0.43 10.67
N GLN A 61 12.11 -0.27 11.75
CA GLN A 61 11.01 0.15 12.64
C GLN A 61 11.25 1.53 13.25
N ASN A 62 12.51 1.86 13.59
CA ASN A 62 12.86 3.18 14.12
C ASN A 62 12.68 4.30 13.07
N VAL A 63 12.92 4.01 11.80
CA VAL A 63 12.60 4.95 10.71
C VAL A 63 11.09 5.09 10.55
N ILE A 64 10.37 3.96 10.50
CA ILE A 64 8.90 3.96 10.29
C ILE A 64 8.18 4.71 11.41
N LYS A 65 8.64 4.64 12.65
CA LYS A 65 8.11 5.45 13.75
C LYS A 65 8.16 6.97 13.47
N GLN A 66 9.07 7.42 12.62
CA GLN A 66 9.22 8.82 12.20
C GLN A 66 8.45 9.16 10.91
N VAL A 67 7.91 8.16 10.22
CA VAL A 67 7.03 8.37 9.07
C VAL A 67 5.64 8.74 9.57
N PHE A 68 5.09 9.79 9.00
CA PHE A 68 3.72 10.24 9.29
C PHE A 68 2.81 9.99 8.09
N PRO A 69 1.49 9.81 8.32
CA PRO A 69 0.52 9.84 7.26
C PRO A 69 0.67 11.10 6.40
N MET A 70 0.36 10.99 5.13
CA MET A 70 0.35 12.14 4.22
C MET A 70 -0.64 13.18 4.73
N GLU A 71 -0.36 14.45 4.46
CA GLU A 71 -1.24 15.56 4.88
C GLU A 71 -2.68 15.34 4.37
N GLY A 72 -3.65 15.34 5.30
CA GLY A 72 -5.07 15.06 5.04
C GLY A 72 -5.44 13.58 4.98
N ALA A 73 -4.48 12.65 4.97
CA ALA A 73 -4.77 11.21 4.87
C ALA A 73 -5.60 10.66 6.04
N LYS A 74 -5.29 11.10 7.25
CA LYS A 74 -6.02 10.66 8.46
C LYS A 74 -7.47 11.15 8.44
N ASP A 75 -7.70 12.39 8.07
CA ASP A 75 -9.04 12.98 8.00
C ASP A 75 -9.86 12.34 6.88
N PHE A 76 -9.22 12.07 5.74
CA PHE A 76 -9.82 11.32 4.64
C PHE A 76 -10.22 9.90 5.10
N LEU A 77 -9.32 9.16 5.73
CA LEU A 77 -9.58 7.81 6.20
C LEU A 77 -10.69 7.78 7.25
N SER A 78 -10.70 8.75 8.17
CA SER A 78 -11.75 8.89 9.19
C SER A 78 -13.12 9.11 8.54
N TRP A 79 -13.20 10.02 7.58
CA TRP A 79 -14.40 10.23 6.79
C TRP A 79 -14.81 8.97 6.02
N LEU A 80 -13.87 8.31 5.34
CA LEU A 80 -14.17 7.12 4.53
C LEU A 80 -14.78 6.00 5.37
N LYS A 81 -14.32 5.85 6.63
CA LYS A 81 -14.87 4.88 7.61
C LYS A 81 -16.30 5.21 8.04
N THR A 82 -16.78 6.45 7.89
CA THR A 82 -18.19 6.78 8.17
C THR A 82 -19.13 6.38 7.03
N GLU A 83 -18.61 6.32 5.81
CA GLU A 83 -19.39 6.04 4.60
C GLU A 83 -19.29 4.57 4.16
N PHE A 84 -18.15 3.93 4.38
CA PHE A 84 -17.82 2.61 3.84
C PHE A 84 -17.13 1.72 4.87
N GLN A 85 -17.21 0.39 4.66
CA GLN A 85 -16.27 -0.52 5.29
C GLN A 85 -14.92 -0.37 4.58
N VAL A 86 -13.83 -0.22 5.34
CA VAL A 86 -12.50 0.07 4.77
C VAL A 86 -11.52 -1.06 5.06
N ILE A 87 -10.85 -1.53 4.02
CA ILE A 87 -9.74 -2.49 4.11
C ILE A 87 -8.54 -1.90 3.38
N ILE A 88 -7.39 -1.88 4.03
CA ILE A 88 -6.12 -1.54 3.39
C ILE A 88 -5.50 -2.82 2.85
N LEU A 89 -5.18 -2.83 1.57
CA LEU A 89 -4.52 -3.91 0.85
C LEU A 89 -3.12 -3.45 0.45
N SER A 90 -2.08 -3.97 1.09
CA SER A 90 -0.72 -3.47 0.89
C SER A 90 0.30 -4.61 0.70
N ASP A 91 1.33 -4.32 -0.08
CA ASP A 91 2.51 -5.20 -0.24
C ASP A 91 3.56 -4.95 0.86
N THR A 92 3.24 -4.16 1.88
CA THR A 92 4.05 -3.98 3.08
C THR A 92 4.04 -5.23 3.98
N PHE A 93 4.70 -5.16 5.12
CA PHE A 93 4.87 -6.28 6.05
C PHE A 93 4.31 -5.94 7.44
N ASN A 94 3.71 -6.93 8.12
CA ASN A 94 3.19 -6.80 9.48
C ASN A 94 4.21 -6.18 10.44
N GLN A 95 5.48 -6.60 10.33
CA GLN A 95 6.57 -6.12 11.18
C GLN A 95 6.91 -4.63 10.96
N PHE A 96 6.51 -4.07 9.82
CA PHE A 96 6.66 -2.64 9.50
C PHE A 96 5.42 -1.83 9.87
N ALA A 97 4.24 -2.40 9.66
CA ALA A 97 2.99 -1.67 9.64
C ALA A 97 2.56 -1.12 11.01
N GLY A 98 2.95 -1.75 12.12
CA GLY A 98 2.45 -1.41 13.45
C GLY A 98 2.41 0.08 13.77
N PRO A 99 3.53 0.81 13.71
CA PRO A 99 3.57 2.25 14.03
C PRO A 99 2.73 3.12 13.07
N LEU A 100 2.53 2.68 11.82
CA LEU A 100 1.69 3.39 10.85
C LEU A 100 0.21 3.14 11.13
N MET A 101 -0.14 1.90 11.47
CA MET A 101 -1.53 1.56 11.83
C MET A 101 -1.98 2.29 13.09
N GLU A 102 -1.09 2.43 14.08
CA GLU A 102 -1.37 3.25 15.27
C GLU A 102 -1.72 4.70 14.90
N LYS A 103 -0.96 5.32 14.00
CA LYS A 103 -1.20 6.70 13.53
C LYS A 103 -2.48 6.84 12.69
N LEU A 104 -2.94 5.77 12.06
CA LEU A 104 -4.15 5.69 11.24
C LEU A 104 -5.37 5.16 11.99
N ASP A 105 -5.31 5.05 13.33
CA ASP A 105 -6.38 4.53 14.19
C ASP A 105 -6.77 3.08 13.84
N HIS A 106 -5.75 2.23 13.65
CA HIS A 106 -5.85 0.77 13.46
C HIS A 106 -6.88 0.31 12.42
N PRO A 107 -6.82 0.77 11.16
CA PRO A 107 -7.66 0.24 10.10
C PRO A 107 -7.35 -1.24 9.84
N THR A 108 -8.33 -1.96 9.28
CA THR A 108 -8.07 -3.33 8.82
C THR A 108 -6.99 -3.34 7.73
N LEU A 109 -5.92 -4.09 7.94
CA LEU A 109 -4.80 -4.21 7.01
C LEU A 109 -4.60 -5.67 6.58
N PHE A 110 -4.52 -5.90 5.28
CA PHE A 110 -4.05 -7.14 4.69
C PHE A 110 -2.69 -6.88 4.05
N CYS A 111 -1.65 -7.52 4.58
CA CYS A 111 -0.27 -7.37 4.11
C CYS A 111 0.47 -8.71 4.17
N HIS A 112 1.79 -8.67 4.12
CA HIS A 112 2.69 -9.82 4.11
C HIS A 112 3.45 -9.95 5.43
N ASP A 113 4.34 -10.94 5.55
CA ASP A 113 5.17 -11.17 6.72
C ASP A 113 6.66 -11.23 6.35
N LEU A 114 7.50 -10.67 7.21
CA LEU A 114 8.94 -10.90 7.18
C LEU A 114 9.28 -12.09 8.08
N ILE A 115 10.29 -12.85 7.68
CA ILE A 115 10.89 -13.86 8.51
C ILE A 115 12.09 -13.23 9.21
N VAL A 116 12.00 -13.11 10.54
CA VAL A 116 13.00 -12.43 11.37
C VAL A 116 13.55 -13.44 12.37
N ASP A 117 14.87 -13.56 12.44
CA ASP A 117 15.53 -14.44 13.41
C ASP A 117 15.60 -13.83 14.82
N ASN A 118 16.05 -14.62 15.80
CA ASN A 118 16.15 -14.19 17.20
C ASN A 118 17.13 -13.02 17.43
N SER A 119 17.99 -12.72 16.46
CA SER A 119 18.91 -11.59 16.51
C SER A 119 18.31 -10.31 15.91
N GLY A 120 17.08 -10.38 15.37
CA GLY A 120 16.43 -9.28 14.68
C GLY A 120 16.86 -9.12 13.21
N ARG A 121 17.59 -10.09 12.63
CA ARG A 121 17.94 -10.10 11.22
C ARG A 121 16.72 -10.52 10.40
N ILE A 122 16.46 -9.81 9.33
CA ILE A 122 15.45 -10.21 8.34
C ILE A 122 16.13 -11.22 7.41
N THR A 123 15.69 -12.47 7.49
CA THR A 123 16.30 -13.60 6.75
C THR A 123 15.55 -13.92 5.46
N ASP A 124 14.25 -13.60 5.42
CA ASP A 124 13.40 -13.85 4.27
C ASP A 124 12.08 -13.08 4.41
N TYR A 125 11.18 -13.24 3.44
CA TYR A 125 9.82 -12.75 3.50
C TYR A 125 8.82 -13.84 3.05
N LYS A 126 7.58 -13.70 3.48
CA LYS A 126 6.50 -14.62 3.16
C LYS A 126 5.31 -13.85 2.60
N LEU A 127 5.05 -14.00 1.32
CA LEU A 127 3.80 -13.51 0.75
C LEU A 127 2.63 -14.29 1.33
N ARG A 128 1.62 -13.59 1.83
CA ARG A 128 0.37 -14.20 2.29
C ARG A 128 -0.28 -15.01 1.17
N ILE A 129 -0.31 -14.44 -0.04
CA ILE A 129 -0.73 -15.06 -1.28
C ILE A 129 -0.17 -14.25 -2.44
N ARG A 130 0.13 -14.87 -3.58
CA ARG A 130 0.48 -14.15 -4.81
C ARG A 130 -0.72 -13.37 -5.33
N ASP A 131 -0.50 -12.19 -5.89
CA ASP A 131 -1.55 -11.28 -6.38
C ASP A 131 -2.59 -10.98 -5.27
N ALA A 132 -2.07 -10.63 -4.10
CA ALA A 132 -2.83 -10.53 -2.85
C ALA A 132 -3.96 -9.50 -2.94
N LYS A 133 -3.70 -8.34 -3.57
CA LYS A 133 -4.66 -7.23 -3.70
C LYS A 133 -5.85 -7.64 -4.56
N THR A 134 -5.61 -8.16 -5.77
CA THR A 134 -6.68 -8.62 -6.68
C THR A 134 -7.51 -9.75 -6.07
N LYS A 135 -6.84 -10.73 -5.44
CA LYS A 135 -7.53 -11.86 -4.80
C LYS A 135 -8.35 -11.44 -3.59
N ALA A 136 -7.92 -10.43 -2.85
CA ALA A 136 -8.71 -9.90 -1.74
C ALA A 136 -10.00 -9.25 -2.25
N VAL A 137 -9.93 -8.44 -3.31
CA VAL A 137 -11.10 -7.85 -3.95
C VAL A 137 -12.05 -8.94 -4.44
N LYS A 138 -11.53 -9.95 -5.17
CA LYS A 138 -12.34 -11.07 -5.64
C LYS A 138 -13.03 -11.81 -4.49
N ALA A 139 -12.34 -12.09 -3.39
CA ALA A 139 -12.92 -12.77 -2.24
C ALA A 139 -14.07 -11.98 -1.60
N LEU A 140 -13.96 -10.64 -1.54
CA LEU A 140 -15.04 -9.78 -1.09
C LEU A 140 -16.25 -9.84 -2.03
N GLN A 141 -16.02 -9.84 -3.34
CA GLN A 141 -17.07 -10.01 -4.35
C GLN A 141 -17.76 -11.38 -4.25
N ASP A 142 -17.01 -12.44 -3.98
CA ASP A 142 -17.55 -13.79 -3.77
C ASP A 142 -18.46 -13.85 -2.51
N LEU A 143 -18.34 -12.87 -1.60
CA LEU A 143 -19.25 -12.64 -0.46
C LEU A 143 -20.43 -11.69 -0.81
N ASN A 144 -20.68 -11.39 -2.08
CA ASN A 144 -21.69 -10.44 -2.55
C ASN A 144 -21.49 -9.00 -2.04
N LEU A 145 -20.24 -8.60 -1.78
CA LEU A 145 -19.88 -7.23 -1.46
C LEU A 145 -19.44 -6.52 -2.75
N LYS A 146 -19.82 -5.27 -2.91
CA LYS A 146 -19.30 -4.41 -3.98
C LYS A 146 -18.04 -3.72 -3.49
N VAL A 147 -17.05 -3.57 -4.35
CA VAL A 147 -15.75 -3.00 -4.00
C VAL A 147 -15.44 -1.76 -4.84
N ILE A 148 -15.04 -0.68 -4.17
CA ILE A 148 -14.34 0.44 -4.79
C ILE A 148 -12.87 0.30 -4.37
N ALA A 149 -11.98 0.11 -5.34
CA ALA A 149 -10.56 -0.01 -5.07
C ALA A 149 -9.81 1.27 -5.45
N ALA A 150 -8.78 1.63 -4.68
CA ALA A 150 -7.96 2.78 -5.00
C ALA A 150 -6.48 2.54 -4.71
N GLY A 151 -5.62 3.05 -5.60
CA GLY A 151 -4.18 2.90 -5.54
C GLY A 151 -3.47 3.95 -6.39
N ASP A 152 -2.13 3.96 -6.37
CA ASP A 152 -1.32 4.97 -7.05
C ASP A 152 -0.42 4.41 -8.16
N SER A 153 -0.22 3.11 -8.21
CA SER A 153 0.85 2.52 -9.01
C SER A 153 0.46 1.23 -9.75
N TYR A 154 1.40 0.67 -10.51
CA TYR A 154 1.15 -0.50 -11.37
C TYR A 154 0.71 -1.75 -10.58
N ASN A 155 1.25 -1.97 -9.37
CA ASN A 155 0.88 -3.12 -8.54
C ASN A 155 -0.58 -3.06 -8.05
N ASP A 156 -1.25 -1.90 -8.16
CA ASP A 156 -2.66 -1.73 -7.81
C ASP A 156 -3.60 -2.03 -8.98
N THR A 157 -3.10 -1.95 -10.21
CA THR A 157 -3.96 -2.02 -11.41
C THR A 157 -4.77 -3.32 -11.50
N GLY A 158 -4.24 -4.41 -10.95
CA GLY A 158 -4.97 -5.70 -10.82
C GLY A 158 -6.22 -5.54 -9.97
N MET A 159 -6.10 -5.00 -8.75
CA MET A 159 -7.25 -4.79 -7.88
C MET A 159 -8.21 -3.72 -8.40
N LEU A 160 -7.68 -2.66 -9.06
CA LEU A 160 -8.52 -1.61 -9.66
C LEU A 160 -9.40 -2.15 -10.78
N LYS A 161 -8.87 -3.05 -11.62
CA LYS A 161 -9.61 -3.73 -12.70
C LYS A 161 -10.61 -4.74 -12.17
N GLN A 162 -10.29 -5.42 -11.07
CA GLN A 162 -11.13 -6.46 -10.48
C GLN A 162 -12.33 -5.86 -9.76
N ALA A 163 -12.20 -4.69 -9.14
CA ALA A 163 -13.27 -4.02 -8.39
C ALA A 163 -14.41 -3.56 -9.31
N GLU A 164 -15.61 -3.31 -8.76
CA GLU A 164 -16.71 -2.65 -9.48
C GLU A 164 -16.30 -1.28 -9.98
N ALA A 165 -15.40 -0.60 -9.25
CA ALA A 165 -14.77 0.63 -9.71
C ALA A 165 -13.36 0.79 -9.13
N GLY A 166 -12.43 1.23 -9.98
CA GLY A 166 -11.05 1.57 -9.62
C GLY A 166 -10.83 3.07 -9.69
N ILE A 167 -10.04 3.62 -8.75
CA ILE A 167 -9.68 5.04 -8.68
C ILE A 167 -8.15 5.16 -8.57
N LEU A 168 -7.54 6.01 -9.40
CA LEU A 168 -6.13 6.36 -9.28
C LEU A 168 -5.97 7.59 -8.39
N PHE A 169 -5.16 7.47 -7.34
CA PHE A 169 -4.83 8.58 -6.44
C PHE A 169 -3.38 8.99 -6.62
N LYS A 170 -3.13 10.26 -6.99
CA LYS A 170 -1.77 10.82 -7.20
C LYS A 170 -0.85 9.95 -8.09
N ALA A 171 -1.44 9.14 -8.95
CA ALA A 171 -0.71 8.21 -9.79
C ALA A 171 0.24 8.93 -10.77
N PRO A 172 1.40 8.36 -11.09
CA PRO A 172 2.34 8.94 -12.04
C PRO A 172 1.77 8.92 -13.47
N THR A 173 2.26 9.85 -14.30
CA THR A 173 1.74 10.10 -15.65
C THR A 173 1.75 8.85 -16.56
N ASN A 174 2.73 7.96 -16.40
CA ASN A 174 2.79 6.72 -17.17
C ASN A 174 1.64 5.77 -16.84
N VAL A 175 1.31 5.60 -15.56
CA VAL A 175 0.16 4.79 -15.11
C VAL A 175 -1.15 5.38 -15.65
N ILE A 176 -1.33 6.71 -15.50
CA ILE A 176 -2.52 7.41 -16.00
C ILE A 176 -2.70 7.22 -17.52
N LYS A 177 -1.61 7.32 -18.29
CA LYS A 177 -1.66 7.14 -19.74
C LYS A 177 -2.01 5.71 -20.16
N GLU A 178 -1.56 4.73 -19.43
CA GLU A 178 -1.79 3.31 -19.73
C GLU A 178 -3.20 2.87 -19.31
N PHE A 179 -3.76 3.49 -18.26
CA PHE A 179 -5.09 3.18 -17.71
C PHE A 179 -6.04 4.40 -17.71
N PRO A 180 -6.32 5.01 -18.90
CA PRO A 180 -7.06 6.26 -18.98
C PRO A 180 -8.55 6.15 -18.62
N HIS A 181 -9.05 4.94 -18.44
CA HIS A 181 -10.44 4.66 -18.05
C HIS A 181 -10.67 4.79 -16.54
N PHE A 182 -9.63 4.80 -15.72
CA PHE A 182 -9.77 5.05 -14.29
C PHE A 182 -9.85 6.55 -14.01
N PRO A 183 -10.80 7.02 -13.19
CA PRO A 183 -10.77 8.38 -12.67
C PRO A 183 -9.49 8.64 -11.90
N VAL A 184 -8.92 9.83 -12.11
CA VAL A 184 -7.67 10.27 -11.47
C VAL A 184 -7.98 11.38 -10.49
N THR A 185 -7.49 11.24 -9.26
CA THR A 185 -7.63 12.23 -8.20
C THR A 185 -6.25 12.68 -7.70
N ARG A 186 -6.11 13.96 -7.36
CA ARG A 186 -4.83 14.59 -7.01
C ARG A 186 -4.73 15.00 -5.56
N ASP A 187 -5.87 15.12 -4.89
CA ASP A 187 -5.96 15.43 -3.48
C ASP A 187 -7.13 14.68 -2.83
N TYR A 188 -7.23 14.75 -1.50
CA TYR A 188 -8.26 14.01 -0.76
C TYR A 188 -9.67 14.59 -0.94
N GLU A 189 -9.83 15.84 -1.35
CA GLU A 189 -11.15 16.41 -1.63
C GLU A 189 -11.71 15.88 -2.96
N GLU A 190 -10.87 15.84 -4.02
CA GLU A 190 -11.23 15.15 -5.26
C GLU A 190 -11.53 13.68 -5.01
N PHE A 191 -10.71 13.03 -4.15
CA PHE A 191 -10.86 11.63 -3.82
C PHE A 191 -12.19 11.32 -3.11
N LYS A 192 -12.58 12.11 -2.10
CA LYS A 192 -13.89 12.02 -1.47
C LYS A 192 -15.04 12.14 -2.45
N LYS A 193 -15.02 13.17 -3.30
CA LYS A 193 -16.04 13.37 -4.34
C LYS A 193 -16.17 12.18 -5.26
N THR A 194 -15.03 11.67 -5.74
CA THR A 194 -15.00 10.53 -6.65
C THR A 194 -15.54 9.27 -5.98
N PHE A 195 -15.22 9.01 -4.71
CA PHE A 195 -15.80 7.89 -3.96
C PHE A 195 -17.33 8.00 -3.85
N ILE A 196 -17.86 9.18 -3.51
CA ILE A 196 -19.30 9.41 -3.39
C ILE A 196 -20.01 9.21 -4.74
N GLU A 197 -19.45 9.78 -5.82
CA GLU A 197 -20.02 9.66 -7.17
C GLU A 197 -20.00 8.22 -7.66
N THR A 198 -18.88 7.54 -7.47
CA THR A 198 -18.70 6.14 -7.83
C THR A 198 -19.69 5.24 -7.09
N ALA A 199 -19.85 5.43 -5.78
CA ALA A 199 -20.76 4.63 -4.96
C ALA A 199 -22.23 4.71 -5.35
N LYS A 200 -22.65 5.81 -6.02
CA LYS A 200 -24.03 5.97 -6.54
C LYS A 200 -24.27 5.16 -7.81
N ASN A 201 -23.20 4.77 -8.52
CA ASN A 201 -23.28 4.14 -9.84
C ASN A 201 -23.03 2.63 -9.82
N ILE A 202 -22.77 2.03 -8.66
CA ILE A 202 -22.48 0.59 -8.49
C ILE A 202 -23.50 -0.11 -7.60
#